data_7f93fedf4e967c3cec4efeac3232c93d
#
_entry.id   7f93fedf4e967c3cec4efeac3232c93d
#
_cell.length_a   1.000
_cell.length_b   1.000
_cell.length_c   1.000
_cell.angle_alpha   90.00
_cell.angle_beta   90.00
_cell.angle_gamma   90.00
#
_symmetry.space_group_name_H-M   'P 1'
#
loop_
_entity.id
_entity.type
_entity.pdbx_description
1 polymer ?
#
loop_
_entity_poly.entity_id
_entity_poly.type
_entity_poly.pdbx_seq_one_letter_code
_entity_poly.pdbx_strand_id
1 'polypeptide(L)'
;MGAVFIPSEFGLVFVPLANVQVKAGDKLRITCRYTHRGKAESVPLYAAIGNSGWAGFDEVLNASKTINVPEDAVWQTREDYVDITITTAISAGLYDLYAKIGGAIPKVISPTLHDVVEVLVTGNSEFGEITINSYAKV
;
A
#
# COMPACT_ATOMS: atom_id res chain seq x y z
N MET A 1 8.35 -6.06 -15.64
CA MET A 1 7.28 -5.33 -14.97
C MET A 1 7.02 -4.04 -15.71
N GLY A 2 5.80 -3.72 -15.89
CA GLY A 2 5.41 -2.51 -16.57
C GLY A 2 4.91 -1.43 -15.62
N ALA A 3 4.53 -0.33 -16.20
CA ALA A 3 3.92 0.78 -15.50
C ALA A 3 2.97 1.51 -16.45
N VAL A 4 2.08 2.29 -15.86
CA VAL A 4 1.13 3.10 -16.61
C VAL A 4 1.13 4.52 -16.04
N PHE A 5 0.87 5.49 -16.92
CA PHE A 5 0.68 6.87 -16.52
C PHE A 5 -0.81 7.17 -16.48
N ILE A 6 -1.27 7.65 -15.34
CA ILE A 6 -2.66 8.02 -15.12
C ILE A 6 -2.79 9.54 -15.27
N PRO A 7 -3.71 10.03 -16.10
CA PRO A 7 -3.96 11.47 -16.20
C PRO A 7 -4.40 12.03 -14.85
N SER A 8 -3.85 13.19 -14.49
CA SER A 8 -4.23 13.92 -13.31
C SER A 8 -4.20 15.41 -13.63
N GLU A 9 -4.62 16.26 -12.69
CA GLU A 9 -4.53 17.71 -12.85
C GLU A 9 -3.08 18.22 -12.94
N PHE A 10 -2.10 17.39 -12.62
CA PHE A 10 -0.67 17.69 -12.71
C PHE A 10 -0.02 17.06 -13.93
N GLY A 11 -0.80 16.45 -14.83
CA GLY A 11 -0.30 15.70 -15.97
C GLY A 11 -0.47 14.20 -15.77
N LEU A 12 0.59 13.43 -15.95
CA LEU A 12 0.55 11.97 -15.83
C LEU A 12 1.21 11.51 -14.55
N VAL A 13 0.56 10.57 -13.87
CA VAL A 13 1.09 9.94 -12.66
C VAL A 13 1.55 8.54 -13.01
N PHE A 14 2.78 8.21 -12.59
CA PHE A 14 3.36 6.89 -12.78
C PHE A 14 2.74 5.90 -11.77
N VAL A 15 2.22 4.78 -12.28
CA VAL A 15 1.61 3.73 -11.45
C VAL A 15 2.19 2.39 -11.88
N PRO A 16 2.70 1.57 -10.94
CA PRO A 16 3.16 0.23 -11.27
C PRO A 16 2.01 -0.61 -11.84
N LEU A 17 2.25 -1.36 -12.91
CA LEU A 17 1.29 -2.30 -13.47
C LEU A 17 1.32 -3.65 -12.75
N ALA A 18 2.49 -4.06 -12.28
CA ALA A 18 2.64 -5.29 -11.55
C ALA A 18 2.31 -5.08 -10.08
N ASN A 19 1.64 -6.06 -9.46
CA ASN A 19 1.39 -6.03 -8.05
C ASN A 19 2.69 -6.20 -7.25
N VAL A 20 2.68 -5.69 -6.02
CA VAL A 20 3.75 -5.93 -5.06
C VAL A 20 3.40 -7.15 -4.23
N GLN A 21 4.40 -8.02 -3.99
CA GLN A 21 4.22 -9.23 -3.18
C GLN A 21 4.73 -8.98 -1.77
N VAL A 22 3.91 -9.28 -0.78
CA VAL A 22 4.21 -9.11 0.64
C VAL A 22 3.79 -10.33 1.44
N LYS A 23 4.38 -10.51 2.60
CA LYS A 23 4.02 -11.56 3.55
C LYS A 23 3.96 -10.97 4.96
N ALA A 24 3.42 -11.72 5.90
CA ALA A 24 3.38 -11.30 7.31
C ALA A 24 4.77 -10.92 7.81
N GLY A 25 4.85 -9.79 8.49
CA GLY A 25 6.10 -9.18 8.95
C GLY A 25 6.65 -8.09 8.03
N ASP A 26 6.23 -8.05 6.78
CA ASP A 26 6.64 -7.00 5.85
C ASP A 26 5.90 -5.70 6.15
N LYS A 27 6.51 -4.59 5.75
CA LYS A 27 5.86 -3.27 5.73
C LYS A 27 5.65 -2.85 4.30
N LEU A 28 4.42 -2.43 4.00
CA LEU A 28 4.06 -1.88 2.70
C LEU A 28 4.04 -0.36 2.82
N ARG A 29 4.96 0.31 2.13
CA ARG A 29 5.01 1.77 2.13
C ARG A 29 4.18 2.32 1.00
N ILE A 30 3.23 3.16 1.35
CA ILE A 30 2.37 3.86 0.42
C ILE A 30 2.80 5.33 0.39
N THR A 31 3.41 5.74 -0.71
CA THR A 31 3.84 7.11 -0.92
C THR A 31 2.76 7.82 -1.72
N CYS A 32 2.28 8.93 -1.18
CA CYS A 32 1.17 9.68 -1.76
C CYS A 32 1.64 11.08 -2.15
N ARG A 33 1.19 11.51 -3.32
CA ARG A 33 1.40 12.87 -3.80
C ARG A 33 0.06 13.60 -3.77
N TYR A 34 0.08 14.80 -3.23
CA TYR A 34 -1.13 15.62 -3.10
C TYR A 34 -0.77 17.08 -3.29
N THR A 35 -1.78 17.92 -3.42
CA THR A 35 -1.58 19.37 -3.45
C THR A 35 -2.21 20.01 -2.24
N HIS A 36 -1.62 21.11 -1.86
CA HIS A 36 -2.09 21.92 -0.73
C HIS A 36 -1.96 23.40 -1.04
N ARG A 37 -2.92 24.17 -0.54
CA ARG A 37 -2.91 25.62 -0.51
C ARG A 37 -3.62 26.06 0.77
N GLY A 38 -3.11 27.11 1.39
CA GLY A 38 -3.72 27.68 2.58
C GLY A 38 -2.89 27.52 3.83
N LYS A 39 -3.53 27.60 4.97
CA LYS A 39 -2.86 27.59 6.28
C LYS A 39 -2.17 26.27 6.55
N ALA A 40 -1.13 26.32 7.37
CA ALA A 40 -0.50 25.12 7.91
C ALA A 40 -1.54 24.28 8.66
N GLU A 41 -1.44 22.98 8.51
CA GLU A 41 -2.39 22.05 9.12
C GLU A 41 -1.70 20.73 9.46
N SER A 42 -2.06 20.15 10.61
CA SER A 42 -1.71 18.77 10.95
C SER A 42 -2.94 17.90 10.66
N VAL A 43 -2.76 16.88 9.85
CA VAL A 43 -3.87 16.08 9.34
C VAL A 43 -3.41 14.63 9.15
N PRO A 44 -4.28 13.61 9.35
CA PRO A 44 -3.88 12.23 9.12
C PRO A 44 -3.78 11.91 7.63
N LEU A 45 -2.71 11.20 7.29
CA LEU A 45 -2.59 10.46 6.03
C LEU A 45 -2.93 9.02 6.34
N TYR A 46 -3.91 8.47 5.65
CA TYR A 46 -4.48 7.16 5.89
C TYR A 46 -4.40 6.32 4.62
N ALA A 47 -4.01 5.06 4.76
CA ALA A 47 -4.04 4.10 3.66
C ALA A 47 -4.59 2.77 4.14
N ALA A 48 -5.24 2.05 3.25
CA ALA A 48 -5.84 0.77 3.56
C ALA A 48 -5.73 -0.19 2.38
N ILE A 49 -5.56 -1.47 2.70
CA ILE A 49 -5.72 -2.55 1.74
C ILE A 49 -6.93 -3.39 2.10
N GLY A 50 -7.62 -3.89 1.10
CA GLY A 50 -8.84 -4.65 1.28
C GLY A 50 -9.46 -5.06 -0.04
N ASN A 51 -10.74 -5.29 -0.01
CA ASN A 51 -11.49 -5.76 -1.17
C ASN A 51 -12.57 -4.74 -1.56
N SER A 52 -12.61 -4.38 -2.83
CA SER A 52 -13.67 -3.55 -3.37
C SER A 52 -14.85 -4.44 -3.74
N GLY A 53 -16.05 -4.01 -3.39
CA GLY A 53 -17.28 -4.69 -3.74
C GLY A 53 -18.37 -3.69 -4.11
N TRP A 54 -19.53 -4.19 -4.48
CA TRP A 54 -20.66 -3.34 -4.85
C TRP A 54 -21.14 -2.46 -3.67
N ALA A 55 -20.87 -2.90 -2.44
CA ALA A 55 -21.24 -2.16 -1.23
C ALA A 55 -20.14 -1.18 -0.76
N GLY A 56 -19.00 -1.11 -1.47
CA GLY A 56 -17.89 -0.25 -1.11
C GLY A 56 -16.61 -1.02 -0.85
N PHE A 57 -15.67 -0.36 -0.15
CA PHE A 57 -14.35 -0.92 0.15
C PHE A 57 -14.39 -1.61 1.51
N ASP A 58 -14.04 -2.90 1.54
CA ASP A 58 -13.96 -3.70 2.75
C ASP A 58 -12.50 -3.77 3.21
N GLU A 59 -12.16 -2.95 4.19
CA GLU A 59 -10.79 -2.84 4.69
C GLU A 59 -10.37 -4.08 5.47
N VAL A 60 -9.16 -4.54 5.22
CA VAL A 60 -8.55 -5.65 5.96
C VAL A 60 -7.42 -5.16 6.85
N LEU A 61 -6.51 -4.34 6.30
CA LEU A 61 -5.43 -3.70 7.05
C LEU A 61 -5.37 -2.22 6.69
N ASN A 62 -4.97 -1.43 7.67
CA ASN A 62 -4.80 0.00 7.45
C ASN A 62 -3.66 0.55 8.31
N ALA A 63 -3.28 1.77 8.02
CA ALA A 63 -2.36 2.55 8.83
C ALA A 63 -2.62 4.02 8.60
N SER A 64 -2.27 4.83 9.57
CA SER A 64 -2.35 6.28 9.45
C SER A 64 -1.12 6.91 10.10
N LYS A 65 -0.79 8.10 9.64
CA LYS A 65 0.28 8.92 10.18
C LYS A 65 -0.14 10.37 10.11
N THR A 66 0.07 11.12 11.18
CA THR A 66 -0.15 12.57 11.15
C THR A 66 0.94 13.21 10.30
N ILE A 67 0.53 13.97 9.30
CA ILE A 67 1.43 14.78 8.48
C ILE A 67 1.25 16.24 8.84
N ASN A 68 2.34 16.99 8.85
CA ASN A 68 2.35 18.41 9.14
C ASN A 68 2.55 19.17 7.83
N VAL A 69 1.46 19.71 7.31
CA VAL A 69 1.49 20.45 6.06
C VAL A 69 1.75 21.91 6.36
N PRO A 70 2.84 22.50 5.81
CA PRO A 70 3.13 23.91 6.07
C PRO A 70 2.17 24.83 5.33
N GLU A 71 2.19 26.12 5.69
CA GLU A 71 1.42 27.12 4.98
C GLU A 71 1.91 27.26 3.55
N ASP A 72 0.98 27.25 2.61
CA ASP A 72 1.24 27.42 1.20
C ASP A 72 0.37 28.55 0.64
N ALA A 73 1.01 29.61 0.16
CA ALA A 73 0.28 30.75 -0.40
C ALA A 73 -0.40 30.40 -1.72
N VAL A 74 0.19 29.49 -2.48
CA VAL A 74 -0.33 29.00 -3.76
C VAL A 74 -0.31 27.48 -3.74
N TRP A 75 -0.99 26.86 -4.70
CA TRP A 75 -0.98 25.39 -4.84
C TRP A 75 0.45 24.86 -4.90
N GLN A 76 0.78 23.98 -3.97
CA GLN A 76 2.05 23.25 -3.91
C GLN A 76 1.80 21.76 -3.99
N THR A 77 2.65 21.07 -4.74
CA THR A 77 2.68 19.61 -4.75
C THR A 77 3.56 19.14 -3.60
N ARG A 78 3.02 18.22 -2.80
CA ARG A 78 3.73 17.63 -1.66
C ARG A 78 3.65 16.13 -1.71
N GLU A 79 4.56 15.49 -1.00
CA GLU A 79 4.64 14.03 -0.95
C GLU A 79 4.85 13.60 0.49
N ASP A 80 4.11 12.57 0.89
CA ASP A 80 4.24 11.94 2.20
C ASP A 80 3.97 10.45 2.05
N TYR A 81 4.35 9.67 3.04
CA TYR A 81 4.13 8.23 3.02
C TYR A 81 3.54 7.75 4.34
N VAL A 82 2.94 6.55 4.27
CA VAL A 82 2.46 5.80 5.42
C VAL A 82 2.79 4.32 5.20
N ASP A 83 3.15 3.63 6.27
CA ASP A 83 3.53 2.22 6.21
C ASP A 83 2.44 1.35 6.83
N ILE A 84 1.97 0.36 6.06
CA ILE A 84 1.05 -0.66 6.56
C ILE A 84 1.88 -1.89 6.93
N THR A 85 1.78 -2.34 8.17
CA THR A 85 2.41 -3.59 8.59
C THR A 85 1.53 -4.76 8.19
N ILE A 86 2.07 -5.68 7.44
CA ILE A 86 1.36 -6.90 7.03
C ILE A 86 1.39 -7.87 8.20
N THR A 87 0.21 -8.27 8.66
CA THR A 87 0.05 -9.18 9.80
C THR A 87 -0.54 -10.51 9.35
N THR A 88 -0.58 -11.48 10.26
CA THR A 88 -1.22 -12.77 10.01
C THR A 88 -2.75 -12.69 9.95
N ALA A 89 -3.32 -11.52 10.27
CA ALA A 89 -4.77 -11.29 10.19
C ALA A 89 -5.28 -11.25 8.76
N ILE A 90 -4.40 -10.99 7.79
CA ILE A 90 -4.77 -10.94 6.37
C ILE A 90 -4.49 -12.27 5.70
N SER A 91 -5.48 -12.77 4.95
CA SER A 91 -5.34 -14.01 4.19
C SER A 91 -4.55 -13.79 2.91
N ALA A 92 -3.98 -14.87 2.37
CA ALA A 92 -3.34 -14.81 1.06
C ALA A 92 -4.35 -14.39 -0.02
N GLY A 93 -3.89 -13.63 -0.99
CA GLY A 93 -4.71 -13.20 -2.10
C GLY A 93 -4.29 -11.85 -2.64
N LEU A 94 -5.09 -11.35 -3.59
CA LEU A 94 -4.92 -10.05 -4.20
C LEU A 94 -5.82 -9.03 -3.51
N TYR A 95 -5.28 -7.85 -3.25
CA TYR A 95 -5.99 -6.81 -2.54
C TYR A 95 -5.89 -5.47 -3.26
N ASP A 96 -6.91 -4.66 -3.03
CA ASP A 96 -7.00 -3.30 -3.53
C ASP A 96 -6.40 -2.34 -2.51
N LEU A 97 -6.01 -1.16 -2.97
CA LEU A 97 -5.33 -0.15 -2.17
C LEU A 97 -5.95 1.22 -2.43
N TYR A 98 -6.20 1.98 -1.36
CA TYR A 98 -6.51 3.41 -1.48
C TYR A 98 -5.86 4.18 -0.33
N ALA A 99 -5.81 5.49 -0.49
CA ALA A 99 -5.33 6.41 0.52
C ALA A 99 -6.24 7.64 0.59
N LYS A 100 -6.20 8.30 1.73
CA LYS A 100 -6.95 9.56 1.92
C LYS A 100 -6.21 10.47 2.88
N ILE A 101 -6.51 11.75 2.80
CA ILE A 101 -6.06 12.76 3.76
C ILE A 101 -7.30 13.28 4.47
N GLY A 102 -7.26 13.27 5.80
CA GLY A 102 -8.37 13.69 6.65
C GLY A 102 -8.88 12.54 7.51
N GLY A 103 -9.75 12.89 8.45
CA GLY A 103 -10.33 11.92 9.38
C GLY A 103 -11.61 11.28 8.84
N ALA A 104 -12.64 11.19 9.70
CA ALA A 104 -13.92 10.59 9.35
C ALA A 104 -14.59 11.26 8.13
N ILE A 105 -14.36 12.57 7.99
CA ILE A 105 -14.74 13.30 6.77
C ILE A 105 -13.45 13.63 6.05
N PRO A 106 -13.10 12.85 5.01
CA PRO A 106 -11.83 13.05 4.31
C PRO A 106 -11.83 14.33 3.49
N LYS A 107 -10.66 14.98 3.43
CA LYS A 107 -10.46 16.17 2.58
C LYS A 107 -10.22 15.78 1.13
N VAL A 108 -9.54 14.65 0.93
CA VAL A 108 -9.27 14.09 -0.40
C VAL A 108 -9.09 12.59 -0.29
N ILE A 109 -9.59 11.86 -1.28
CA ILE A 109 -9.48 10.41 -1.37
C ILE A 109 -8.87 10.07 -2.71
N SER A 110 -7.88 9.16 -2.69
CA SER A 110 -7.28 8.66 -3.91
C SER A 110 -8.24 7.73 -4.67
N PRO A 111 -8.03 7.53 -5.98
CA PRO A 111 -8.64 6.41 -6.67
C PRO A 111 -8.23 5.10 -5.99
N THR A 112 -9.10 4.10 -6.06
CA THR A 112 -8.76 2.75 -5.60
C THR A 112 -7.95 2.05 -6.68
N LEU A 113 -6.78 1.53 -6.29
CA LEU A 113 -5.97 0.71 -7.18
C LEU A 113 -6.36 -0.75 -6.96
N HIS A 114 -6.74 -1.44 -8.03
CA HIS A 114 -7.25 -2.80 -7.96
C HIS A 114 -6.13 -3.84 -8.11
N ASP A 115 -6.15 -4.87 -7.25
CA ASP A 115 -5.26 -6.03 -7.32
C ASP A 115 -3.76 -5.66 -7.37
N VAL A 116 -3.37 -4.65 -6.60
CA VAL A 116 -1.99 -4.15 -6.60
C VAL A 116 -1.14 -4.72 -5.48
N VAL A 117 -1.75 -5.37 -4.49
CA VAL A 117 -1.04 -6.00 -3.37
C VAL A 117 -1.37 -7.47 -3.35
N GLU A 118 -0.35 -8.32 -3.49
CA GLU A 118 -0.50 -9.76 -3.36
C GLU A 118 0.10 -10.20 -2.02
N VAL A 119 -0.75 -10.78 -1.17
CA VAL A 119 -0.31 -11.33 0.11
C VAL A 119 0.00 -12.81 -0.06
N LEU A 120 1.23 -13.19 0.28
CA LEU A 120 1.71 -14.56 0.16
C LEU A 120 1.65 -15.26 1.52
N VAL A 121 1.36 -16.55 1.50
CA VAL A 121 1.41 -17.39 2.69
C VAL A 121 2.75 -18.08 2.75
N THR A 122 3.43 -17.99 3.90
CA THR A 122 4.56 -18.85 4.21
C THR A 122 3.99 -20.14 4.78
N GLY A 123 4.10 -21.21 4.02
CA GLY A 123 3.63 -22.52 4.46
C GLY A 123 4.45 -23.08 5.63
N ASN A 124 4.01 -24.20 6.16
CA ASN A 124 4.75 -24.94 7.17
C ASN A 124 6.07 -25.45 6.59
N SER A 125 7.06 -25.67 7.46
CA SER A 125 8.32 -26.28 7.04
C SER A 125 8.04 -27.68 6.49
N GLU A 126 8.57 -27.94 5.31
CA GLU A 126 8.44 -29.22 4.65
C GLU A 126 9.79 -29.63 4.09
N PHE A 127 10.01 -30.92 4.04
CA PHE A 127 11.20 -31.48 3.43
C PHE A 127 10.80 -32.31 2.24
N GLY A 128 11.60 -32.22 1.19
CA GLY A 128 11.44 -33.08 0.03
C GLY A 128 12.17 -34.39 0.20
N GLU A 129 12.56 -34.95 -0.92
CA GLU A 129 13.29 -36.21 -0.96
C GLU A 129 14.71 -36.03 -0.44
N ILE A 130 15.21 -37.03 0.30
CA ILE A 130 16.61 -37.09 0.72
C ILE A 130 17.34 -38.15 -0.10
N THR A 131 18.55 -37.84 -0.54
CA THR A 131 19.39 -38.77 -1.27
C THR A 131 20.73 -38.92 -0.56
N ILE A 132 21.34 -40.11 -0.70
CA ILE A 132 22.68 -40.40 -0.21
C ILE A 132 23.66 -40.17 -1.35
N ASN A 133 24.57 -39.21 -1.20
CA ASN A 133 25.54 -38.88 -2.27
C ASN A 133 26.76 -39.83 -2.28
N SER A 134 27.21 -40.25 -1.12
CA SER A 134 28.34 -41.17 -1.01
C SER A 134 28.42 -41.82 0.36
N TYR A 135 29.18 -42.87 0.45
CA TYR A 135 29.49 -43.54 1.73
C TYR A 135 30.86 -44.22 1.66
N ALA A 136 31.52 -44.30 2.80
CA ALA A 136 32.87 -44.86 2.88
C ALA A 136 33.15 -45.41 4.28
N LYS A 137 34.06 -46.37 4.38
CA LYS A 137 34.60 -46.82 5.64
C LYS A 137 35.69 -45.86 6.09
N VAL A 138 35.67 -45.46 7.34
CA VAL A 138 36.67 -44.59 7.94
C VAL A 138 37.43 -45.32 9.03
#